data_c40e36a89c78f9adde13f9f5b21bc62a
#
_entry.id   c40e36a89c78f9adde13f9f5b21bc62a
#
_cell.length_a   1.000
_cell.length_b   1.000
_cell.length_c   1.000
_cell.angle_alpha   90.00
_cell.angle_beta   90.00
_cell.angle_gamma   90.00
#
_symmetry.space_group_name_H-M   'P 1'
#
loop_
_entity.id
_entity.type
_entity.pdbx_description
1 polymer ?
#
loop_
_entity_poly.entity_id
_entity_poly.type
_entity_poly.pdbx_seq_one_letter_code
_entity_poly.pdbx_strand_id
1 'polypeptide(L)'
;LKKIINDGLPEAIYQSILNFAKQYDGNIDNAISVTTLIDSPLKHWYSKHVDVEVKSSEELWKLLGSAMHQVLENSDSSNVKELRLSREYDGMTIHGKCDVYDVVNKTIEDYKFTGYSKYAAYPKLEHKRQLAILSWIFKDNGLPVNNLKVHYIWRNLTPYQLGTEGYPKTLVATKEFPTSNLIEDFIDRQVERHRGVINNTDGESDLECTLEERWGSEKYKVFKESNPKKALRVFDSEQDAVDYMDKSFESDNKGEAYYIKKVTTDFNRCENY
;
A
#
# COMPACT_ATOMS: atom_id res chain seq x y z
N LEU A 1 22.42 0.33 -5.63
CA LEU A 1 21.90 1.41 -6.48
C LEU A 1 20.93 0.86 -7.53
N LYS A 2 19.88 1.58 -7.83
CA LYS A 2 18.87 1.18 -8.82
C LYS A 2 19.36 1.53 -10.22
N LYS A 3 19.55 0.50 -11.08
CA LYS A 3 19.92 0.66 -12.49
C LYS A 3 18.68 0.38 -13.35
N ILE A 4 18.21 1.36 -14.11
CA ILE A 4 17.08 1.20 -15.01
C ILE A 4 17.62 0.78 -16.39
N ILE A 5 17.12 -0.35 -16.90
CA ILE A 5 17.47 -0.89 -18.22
C ILE A 5 16.30 -0.69 -19.20
N ASN A 6 16.61 -0.31 -20.43
CA ASN A 6 15.60 -0.21 -21.48
C ASN A 6 15.22 -1.61 -21.98
N ASP A 7 13.97 -1.98 -21.79
CA ASP A 7 13.39 -3.26 -22.20
C ASP A 7 12.43 -3.15 -23.41
N GLY A 8 12.68 -2.14 -24.26
CA GLY A 8 11.96 -1.95 -25.53
C GLY A 8 11.09 -0.70 -25.60
N LEU A 9 11.21 0.23 -24.66
CA LEU A 9 10.52 1.52 -24.76
C LEU A 9 11.21 2.45 -25.77
N PRO A 10 10.43 3.31 -26.46
CA PRO A 10 10.97 4.39 -27.27
C PRO A 10 11.93 5.28 -26.46
N GLU A 11 13.01 5.73 -27.10
CA GLU A 11 14.10 6.47 -26.44
C GLU A 11 13.59 7.69 -25.64
N ALA A 12 12.65 8.46 -26.18
CA ALA A 12 12.11 9.63 -25.46
C ALA A 12 11.41 9.25 -24.15
N ILE A 13 10.71 8.10 -24.12
CA ILE A 13 10.05 7.61 -22.89
C ILE A 13 11.11 7.10 -21.92
N TYR A 14 12.08 6.34 -22.39
CA TYR A 14 13.17 5.83 -21.56
C TYR A 14 13.97 6.97 -20.89
N GLN A 15 14.34 7.98 -21.68
CA GLN A 15 15.05 9.15 -21.12
C GLN A 15 14.20 9.94 -20.12
N SER A 16 12.89 10.04 -20.34
CA SER A 16 11.97 10.65 -19.37
C SER A 16 11.95 9.89 -18.04
N ILE A 17 11.96 8.56 -18.08
CA ILE A 17 12.03 7.72 -16.88
C ILE A 17 13.36 7.92 -16.14
N LEU A 18 14.49 7.95 -16.85
CA LEU A 18 15.79 8.19 -16.24
C LEU A 18 15.89 9.58 -15.57
N ASN A 19 15.37 10.61 -16.25
CA ASN A 19 15.36 11.96 -15.68
C ASN A 19 14.44 12.07 -14.45
N PHE A 20 13.30 11.38 -14.48
CA PHE A 20 12.39 11.30 -13.35
C PHE A 20 13.04 10.61 -12.14
N ALA A 21 13.72 9.48 -12.35
CA ALA A 21 14.39 8.74 -11.29
C ALA A 21 15.45 9.58 -10.56
N LYS A 22 16.21 10.41 -11.29
CA LYS A 22 17.24 11.31 -10.70
C LYS A 22 16.69 12.36 -9.74
N GLN A 23 15.42 12.72 -9.83
CA GLN A 23 14.80 13.73 -8.95
C GLN A 23 14.56 13.22 -7.53
N TYR A 24 14.64 11.92 -7.29
CA TYR A 24 14.32 11.29 -6.01
C TYR A 24 15.53 10.88 -5.15
N ASP A 25 16.76 11.18 -5.59
CA ASP A 25 18.01 10.77 -4.91
C ASP A 25 18.40 11.64 -3.68
N GLY A 26 17.46 12.35 -3.07
CA GLY A 26 17.71 13.15 -1.88
C GLY A 26 17.64 12.34 -0.58
N ASN A 27 18.72 11.69 -0.15
CA ASN A 27 18.84 11.17 1.21
C ASN A 27 19.05 12.32 2.19
N ILE A 28 18.18 12.45 3.17
CA ILE A 28 18.36 13.30 4.35
C ILE A 28 18.78 12.37 5.49
N ASP A 29 19.92 12.65 6.13
CA ASP A 29 20.39 11.85 7.25
C ASP A 29 19.33 11.82 8.38
N ASN A 30 19.13 10.68 9.00
CA ASN A 30 18.14 10.44 10.04
C ASN A 30 16.70 10.81 9.69
N ALA A 31 16.35 10.80 8.40
CA ALA A 31 15.01 11.08 7.94
C ALA A 31 14.40 9.89 7.19
N ILE A 32 13.10 9.71 7.35
CA ILE A 32 12.32 8.68 6.65
C ILE A 32 11.04 9.29 6.06
N SER A 33 10.74 8.94 4.81
CA SER A 33 9.48 9.34 4.21
C SER A 33 8.31 8.50 4.76
N VAL A 34 7.10 9.07 4.78
CA VAL A 34 5.89 8.34 5.16
C VAL A 34 5.72 7.08 4.31
N THR A 35 6.01 7.15 3.02
CA THR A 35 5.90 5.98 2.11
C THR A 35 6.92 4.90 2.42
N THR A 36 8.12 5.25 2.83
CA THR A 36 9.14 4.28 3.27
C THR A 36 8.75 3.69 4.63
N LEU A 37 8.28 4.52 5.56
CA LEU A 37 7.90 4.10 6.91
C LEU A 37 6.76 3.06 6.92
N ILE A 38 5.80 3.16 6.01
CA ILE A 38 4.70 2.18 5.90
C ILE A 38 5.10 0.88 5.19
N ASP A 39 6.23 0.85 4.52
CA ASP A 39 6.72 -0.35 3.83
C ASP A 39 7.65 -1.18 4.73
N SER A 40 8.11 -2.31 4.24
CA SER A 40 8.98 -3.22 4.97
C SER A 40 10.38 -2.62 5.19
N PRO A 41 10.97 -2.72 6.40
CA PRO A 41 12.36 -2.36 6.64
C PRO A 41 13.36 -3.12 5.75
N LEU A 42 13.08 -4.38 5.43
CA LEU A 42 13.91 -5.17 4.53
C LEU A 42 13.97 -4.55 3.12
N LYS A 43 12.84 -4.08 2.59
CA LYS A 43 12.82 -3.33 1.32
C LYS A 43 13.61 -2.03 1.39
N HIS A 44 13.52 -1.32 2.51
CA HIS A 44 14.30 -0.12 2.75
C HIS A 44 15.80 -0.45 2.78
N TRP A 45 16.19 -1.54 3.42
CA TRP A 45 17.56 -2.03 3.46
C TRP A 45 18.08 -2.38 2.05
N TYR A 46 17.32 -3.16 1.28
CA TYR A 46 17.68 -3.50 -0.12
C TYR A 46 17.87 -2.24 -0.97
N SER A 47 17.01 -1.23 -0.80
CA SER A 47 17.12 0.01 -1.57
C SER A 47 18.42 0.77 -1.33
N LYS A 48 19.07 0.53 -0.18
CA LYS A 48 20.34 1.15 0.22
C LYS A 48 21.57 0.29 -0.13
N HIS A 49 21.45 -1.03 -0.05
CA HIS A 49 22.60 -1.93 -0.03
C HIS A 49 22.73 -2.84 -1.26
N VAL A 50 21.66 -3.00 -2.03
CA VAL A 50 21.65 -3.94 -3.17
C VAL A 50 21.50 -3.18 -4.49
N ASP A 51 22.36 -3.49 -5.43
CA ASP A 51 22.23 -3.01 -6.81
C ASP A 51 21.15 -3.82 -7.52
N VAL A 52 20.06 -3.14 -7.91
CA VAL A 52 18.91 -3.79 -8.56
C VAL A 52 18.78 -3.29 -9.98
N GLU A 53 18.69 -4.20 -10.95
CA GLU A 53 18.30 -3.89 -12.32
C GLU A 53 16.76 -3.93 -12.42
N VAL A 54 16.16 -2.80 -12.85
CA VAL A 54 14.72 -2.65 -13.02
C VAL A 54 14.40 -2.31 -14.46
N LYS A 55 13.40 -2.95 -15.03
CA LYS A 55 12.95 -2.67 -16.39
C LYS A 55 12.29 -1.31 -16.50
N SER A 56 12.59 -0.58 -17.54
CA SER A 56 11.98 0.74 -17.80
C SER A 56 10.47 0.66 -17.92
N SER A 57 9.91 -0.43 -18.46
CA SER A 57 8.46 -0.65 -18.53
C SER A 57 7.77 -0.72 -17.15
N GLU A 58 8.47 -1.17 -16.11
CA GLU A 58 7.94 -1.20 -14.73
C GLU A 58 7.90 0.20 -14.13
N GLU A 59 8.87 1.05 -14.49
CA GLU A 59 8.95 2.44 -14.01
C GLU A 59 7.99 3.40 -14.76
N LEU A 60 7.51 3.01 -15.93
CA LEU A 60 6.58 3.81 -16.72
C LEU A 60 5.31 4.21 -15.94
N TRP A 61 4.79 3.29 -15.11
CA TRP A 61 3.61 3.57 -14.32
C TRP A 61 3.85 4.58 -13.19
N LYS A 62 5.07 4.63 -12.66
CA LYS A 62 5.47 5.66 -11.68
C LYS A 62 5.55 7.02 -12.34
N LEU A 63 6.17 7.10 -13.52
CA LEU A 63 6.23 8.33 -14.32
C LEU A 63 4.81 8.86 -14.64
N LEU A 64 3.90 7.99 -15.11
CA LEU A 64 2.53 8.38 -15.43
C LEU A 64 1.75 8.84 -14.19
N GLY A 65 1.93 8.17 -13.06
CA GLY A 65 1.35 8.60 -11.78
C GLY A 65 1.83 9.99 -11.40
N SER A 66 3.13 10.25 -11.47
CA SER A 66 3.71 11.55 -11.15
C SER A 66 3.27 12.65 -12.11
N ALA A 67 3.15 12.35 -13.40
CA ALA A 67 2.62 13.29 -14.39
C ALA A 67 1.17 13.69 -14.05
N MET A 68 0.33 12.74 -13.60
CA MET A 68 -1.03 13.03 -13.13
C MET A 68 -1.04 13.95 -11.92
N HIS A 69 -0.16 13.71 -10.92
CA HIS A 69 -0.02 14.61 -9.77
C HIS A 69 0.36 16.02 -10.21
N GLN A 70 1.31 16.16 -11.14
CA GLN A 70 1.74 17.46 -11.66
C GLN A 70 0.60 18.21 -12.40
N VAL A 71 -0.23 17.49 -13.17
CA VAL A 71 -1.42 18.08 -13.81
C VAL A 71 -2.43 18.57 -12.77
N LEU A 72 -2.67 17.77 -11.72
CA LEU A 72 -3.58 18.13 -10.63
C LEU A 72 -3.04 19.29 -9.78
N GLU A 73 -1.74 19.34 -9.55
CA GLU A 73 -1.07 20.45 -8.86
C GLU A 73 -1.28 21.79 -9.58
N ASN A 74 -1.20 21.77 -10.91
CA ASN A 74 -1.38 22.97 -11.74
C ASN A 74 -2.86 23.37 -11.97
N SER A 75 -3.82 22.62 -11.39
CA SER A 75 -5.24 22.98 -11.51
C SER A 75 -5.57 24.22 -10.66
N ASP A 76 -6.51 25.04 -11.11
CA ASP A 76 -7.01 26.19 -10.35
C ASP A 76 -7.87 25.71 -9.17
N SER A 77 -7.33 25.80 -7.95
CA SER A 77 -8.11 25.58 -6.73
C SER A 77 -7.53 26.41 -5.59
N SER A 78 -8.38 26.77 -4.63
CA SER A 78 -7.98 27.53 -3.42
C SER A 78 -7.31 26.67 -2.36
N ASN A 79 -7.25 25.37 -2.56
CA ASN A 79 -6.63 24.42 -1.62
C ASN A 79 -5.11 24.46 -1.69
N VAL A 80 -4.46 24.15 -0.58
CA VAL A 80 -3.00 24.01 -0.54
C VAL A 80 -2.60 22.68 -1.17
N LYS A 81 -1.70 22.72 -2.16
CA LYS A 81 -1.25 21.54 -2.90
C LYS A 81 0.21 21.24 -2.62
N GLU A 82 0.56 19.96 -2.72
CA GLU A 82 1.93 19.46 -2.60
C GLU A 82 2.64 19.94 -1.31
N LEU A 83 1.85 20.14 -0.22
CA LEU A 83 2.37 20.61 1.06
C LEU A 83 3.23 19.51 1.70
N ARG A 84 4.52 19.84 1.89
CA ARG A 84 5.49 18.97 2.55
C ARG A 84 5.68 19.43 3.99
N LEU A 85 5.52 18.50 4.92
CA LEU A 85 5.74 18.71 6.34
C LEU A 85 6.55 17.56 6.94
N SER A 86 7.13 17.82 8.10
CA SER A 86 7.87 16.85 8.88
C SER A 86 7.54 16.94 10.37
N ARG A 87 7.83 15.87 11.07
CA ARG A 87 7.76 15.78 12.53
C ARG A 87 8.97 15.03 13.05
N GLU A 88 9.62 15.62 14.05
CA GLU A 88 10.65 14.91 14.81
C GLU A 88 9.99 13.91 15.77
N TYR A 89 10.42 12.66 15.69
CA TYR A 89 9.88 11.60 16.52
C TYR A 89 10.97 10.60 16.89
N ASP A 90 11.21 10.43 18.18
CA ASP A 90 12.19 9.48 18.73
C ASP A 90 13.57 9.52 18.06
N GLY A 91 14.09 10.75 17.83
CA GLY A 91 15.38 10.99 17.21
C GLY A 91 15.43 10.81 15.68
N MET A 92 14.29 10.67 15.04
CA MET A 92 14.15 10.51 13.60
C MET A 92 13.19 11.56 13.02
N THR A 93 13.51 12.12 11.87
CA THR A 93 12.62 13.03 11.14
C THR A 93 11.69 12.22 10.22
N ILE A 94 10.39 12.18 10.53
CA ILE A 94 9.39 11.60 9.64
C ILE A 94 8.80 12.71 8.77
N HIS A 95 8.92 12.57 7.45
CA HIS A 95 8.45 13.59 6.52
C HIS A 95 7.47 13.03 5.49
N GLY A 96 6.54 13.85 5.07
CA GLY A 96 5.58 13.49 4.05
C GLY A 96 5.06 14.68 3.27
N LYS A 97 4.47 14.39 2.13
CA LYS A 97 3.85 15.37 1.25
C LYS A 97 2.42 14.92 0.97
N CYS A 98 1.45 15.80 1.18
CA CYS A 98 0.08 15.54 0.76
C CYS A 98 -0.17 16.15 -0.63
N ASP A 99 -1.03 15.53 -1.41
CA ASP A 99 -1.39 16.07 -2.72
C ASP A 99 -2.23 17.33 -2.58
N VAL A 100 -3.24 17.29 -1.69
CA VAL A 100 -4.12 18.44 -1.41
C VAL A 100 -4.44 18.50 0.09
N TYR A 101 -4.41 19.71 0.64
CA TYR A 101 -4.98 20.03 1.94
C TYR A 101 -6.10 21.05 1.78
N ASP A 102 -7.33 20.61 2.00
CA ASP A 102 -8.51 21.47 2.05
C ASP A 102 -8.56 22.18 3.40
N VAL A 103 -8.19 23.45 3.41
CA VAL A 103 -8.10 24.28 4.63
C VAL A 103 -9.48 24.51 5.25
N VAL A 104 -10.53 24.62 4.42
CA VAL A 104 -11.90 24.92 4.89
C VAL A 104 -12.49 23.68 5.58
N ASN A 105 -12.41 22.53 4.93
CA ASN A 105 -12.94 21.27 5.45
C ASN A 105 -11.96 20.52 6.34
N LYS A 106 -10.72 21.01 6.47
CA LYS A 106 -9.64 20.37 7.25
C LYS A 106 -9.43 18.92 6.82
N THR A 107 -9.31 18.70 5.51
CA THR A 107 -9.25 17.39 4.89
C THR A 107 -7.93 17.22 4.14
N ILE A 108 -7.24 16.10 4.36
CA ILE A 108 -6.12 15.69 3.51
C ILE A 108 -6.69 14.79 2.40
N GLU A 109 -6.33 15.12 1.16
CA GLU A 109 -6.74 14.37 -0.03
C GLU A 109 -5.50 13.83 -0.76
N ASP A 110 -5.60 12.60 -1.26
CA ASP A 110 -4.53 11.88 -1.95
C ASP A 110 -5.09 11.25 -3.22
N TYR A 111 -4.37 11.39 -4.32
CA TYR A 111 -4.77 10.89 -5.64
C TYR A 111 -3.97 9.64 -6.01
N LYS A 112 -4.66 8.57 -6.35
CA LYS A 112 -4.05 7.29 -6.73
C LYS A 112 -4.42 6.90 -8.15
N PHE A 113 -3.48 7.03 -9.07
CA PHE A 113 -3.59 6.55 -10.44
C PHE A 113 -3.20 5.08 -10.52
N THR A 114 -4.18 4.17 -10.41
CA THR A 114 -3.94 2.73 -10.20
C THR A 114 -4.92 1.83 -10.94
N GLY A 115 -4.59 0.55 -11.00
CA GLY A 115 -5.52 -0.47 -11.49
C GLY A 115 -6.60 -0.80 -10.46
N TYR A 116 -7.83 -0.98 -10.94
CA TYR A 116 -8.94 -1.52 -10.15
C TYR A 116 -8.87 -3.04 -10.08
N SER A 117 -9.16 -3.58 -8.91
CA SER A 117 -9.41 -5.02 -8.71
C SER A 117 -10.68 -5.21 -7.88
N LYS A 118 -11.61 -6.00 -8.39
CA LYS A 118 -12.86 -6.33 -7.67
C LYS A 118 -12.64 -7.17 -6.40
N TYR A 119 -11.45 -7.73 -6.24
CA TYR A 119 -11.08 -8.53 -5.07
C TYR A 119 -10.33 -7.73 -4.00
N ALA A 120 -9.98 -6.48 -4.28
CA ALA A 120 -9.28 -5.62 -3.33
C ALA A 120 -10.26 -4.77 -2.53
N ALA A 121 -9.99 -4.64 -1.23
CA ALA A 121 -10.69 -3.65 -0.40
C ALA A 121 -10.18 -2.23 -0.69
N TYR A 122 -11.09 -1.28 -0.75
CA TYR A 122 -10.78 0.13 -0.93
C TYR A 122 -11.42 0.99 0.17
N PRO A 123 -10.69 1.96 0.78
CA PRO A 123 -9.29 2.26 0.50
C PRO A 123 -8.36 1.15 0.99
N LYS A 124 -7.25 0.95 0.24
CA LYS A 124 -6.22 0.00 0.64
C LYS A 124 -5.61 0.39 1.99
N LEU A 125 -5.16 -0.59 2.77
CA LEU A 125 -4.59 -0.37 4.10
C LEU A 125 -3.36 0.54 4.06
N GLU A 126 -2.49 0.35 3.08
CA GLU A 126 -1.31 1.20 2.85
C GLU A 126 -1.68 2.67 2.64
N HIS A 127 -2.75 2.97 1.88
CA HIS A 127 -3.22 4.34 1.66
C HIS A 127 -3.86 4.93 2.94
N LYS A 128 -4.57 4.11 3.72
CA LYS A 128 -5.10 4.54 5.03
C LYS A 128 -3.97 4.93 5.99
N ARG A 129 -2.93 4.10 6.07
CA ARG A 129 -1.75 4.35 6.90
C ARG A 129 -1.00 5.61 6.46
N GLN A 130 -0.78 5.76 5.14
CA GLN A 130 -0.14 6.95 4.58
C GLN A 130 -0.85 8.23 5.03
N LEU A 131 -2.16 8.31 4.82
CA LEU A 131 -2.93 9.50 5.18
C LEU A 131 -3.07 9.70 6.70
N ALA A 132 -3.16 8.62 7.47
CA ALA A 132 -3.21 8.71 8.92
C ALA A 132 -1.89 9.27 9.51
N ILE A 133 -0.73 8.85 8.99
CA ILE A 133 0.57 9.39 9.40
C ILE A 133 0.70 10.84 8.94
N LEU A 134 0.29 11.20 7.72
CA LEU A 134 0.24 12.59 7.28
C LEU A 134 -0.63 13.45 8.20
N SER A 135 -1.82 12.96 8.59
CA SER A 135 -2.68 13.65 9.56
C SER A 135 -1.98 13.87 10.91
N TRP A 136 -1.22 12.89 11.39
CA TRP A 136 -0.45 12.98 12.62
C TRP A 136 0.67 14.03 12.52
N ILE A 137 1.38 14.11 11.38
CA ILE A 137 2.38 15.16 11.10
C ILE A 137 1.72 16.54 11.02
N PHE A 138 0.59 16.67 10.30
CA PHE A 138 -0.12 17.93 10.13
C PHE A 138 -0.60 18.51 11.46
N LYS A 139 -1.18 17.67 12.33
CA LYS A 139 -1.62 18.09 13.66
C LYS A 139 -0.48 18.64 14.51
N ASP A 140 0.70 18.03 14.46
CA ASP A 140 1.89 18.50 15.16
C ASP A 140 2.37 19.87 14.65
N ASN A 141 2.20 20.13 13.36
CA ASN A 141 2.52 21.42 12.72
C ASN A 141 1.38 22.46 12.85
N GLY A 142 0.39 22.23 13.73
CA GLY A 142 -0.70 23.17 13.99
C GLY A 142 -1.78 23.21 12.90
N LEU A 143 -1.78 22.26 11.96
CA LEU A 143 -2.78 22.15 10.90
C LEU A 143 -3.83 21.10 11.28
N PRO A 144 -5.08 21.51 11.61
CA PRO A 144 -6.11 20.57 12.02
C PRO A 144 -6.55 19.67 10.86
N VAL A 145 -6.74 18.38 11.13
CA VAL A 145 -7.24 17.39 10.15
C VAL A 145 -8.42 16.65 10.76
N ASN A 146 -9.57 16.73 10.10
CA ASN A 146 -10.80 16.06 10.50
C ASN A 146 -11.07 14.80 9.67
N ASN A 147 -10.84 14.88 8.36
CA ASN A 147 -11.15 13.81 7.42
C ASN A 147 -9.96 13.51 6.50
N LEU A 148 -9.96 12.29 5.97
CA LEU A 148 -8.98 11.79 5.02
C LEU A 148 -9.71 11.27 3.79
N LYS A 149 -9.23 11.62 2.59
CA LYS A 149 -9.83 11.18 1.32
C LYS A 149 -8.79 10.57 0.39
N VAL A 150 -9.13 9.47 -0.23
CA VAL A 150 -8.39 8.89 -1.35
C VAL A 150 -9.25 8.93 -2.60
N HIS A 151 -8.72 9.55 -3.64
CA HIS A 151 -9.33 9.60 -4.96
C HIS A 151 -8.63 8.59 -5.86
N TYR A 152 -9.33 7.51 -6.21
CA TYR A 152 -8.82 6.50 -7.13
C TYR A 152 -9.19 6.86 -8.56
N ILE A 153 -8.19 6.96 -9.42
CA ILE A 153 -8.33 7.12 -10.87
C ILE A 153 -7.96 5.78 -11.50
N TRP A 154 -8.99 5.07 -12.02
CA TRP A 154 -8.83 3.69 -12.48
C TRP A 154 -8.30 3.64 -13.90
N ARG A 155 -7.06 3.19 -14.09
CA ARG A 155 -6.39 3.16 -15.41
C ARG A 155 -6.74 1.95 -16.28
N ASN A 156 -7.33 0.89 -15.70
CA ASN A 156 -7.60 -0.39 -16.38
C ASN A 156 -9.08 -0.67 -16.61
N LEU A 157 -9.97 0.29 -16.36
CA LEU A 157 -11.39 0.14 -16.61
C LEU A 157 -11.77 0.73 -17.98
N THR A 158 -12.61 -0.01 -18.67
CA THR A 158 -13.24 0.46 -19.90
C THR A 158 -14.63 1.03 -19.63
N PRO A 159 -15.19 1.91 -20.47
CA PRO A 159 -16.57 2.42 -20.31
C PRO A 159 -17.61 1.30 -20.18
N TYR A 160 -17.42 0.16 -20.83
CA TYR A 160 -18.34 -0.99 -20.78
C TYR A 160 -18.37 -1.71 -19.43
N GLN A 161 -17.31 -1.60 -18.65
CA GLN A 161 -17.22 -2.21 -17.32
C GLN A 161 -17.86 -1.36 -16.23
N LEU A 162 -17.94 -0.04 -16.47
CA LEU A 162 -18.48 0.88 -15.46
C LEU A 162 -19.96 0.60 -15.17
N GLY A 163 -20.28 0.51 -13.88
CA GLY A 163 -21.65 0.25 -13.42
C GLY A 163 -22.14 -1.19 -13.55
N THR A 164 -21.33 -2.10 -14.12
CA THR A 164 -21.64 -3.54 -14.11
C THR A 164 -21.36 -4.16 -12.74
N GLU A 165 -21.90 -5.33 -12.47
CA GLU A 165 -21.72 -6.01 -11.18
C GLU A 165 -20.25 -6.23 -10.83
N GLY A 166 -19.87 -5.81 -9.63
CA GLY A 166 -18.49 -5.90 -9.13
C GLY A 166 -17.54 -4.79 -9.64
N TYR A 167 -18.04 -3.80 -10.39
CA TYR A 167 -17.23 -2.69 -10.90
C TYR A 167 -17.74 -1.32 -10.40
N PRO A 168 -16.87 -0.31 -10.31
CA PRO A 168 -17.29 1.04 -9.92
C PRO A 168 -18.17 1.69 -10.98
N LYS A 169 -19.00 2.65 -10.57
CA LYS A 169 -19.89 3.39 -11.48
C LYS A 169 -19.14 4.38 -12.38
N THR A 170 -17.98 4.86 -11.93
CA THR A 170 -17.20 5.92 -12.59
C THR A 170 -15.72 5.57 -12.63
N LEU A 171 -14.97 6.20 -13.53
CA LEU A 171 -13.50 6.07 -13.61
C LEU A 171 -12.79 6.65 -12.38
N VAL A 172 -13.44 7.54 -11.65
CA VAL A 172 -12.90 8.11 -10.40
C VAL A 172 -13.80 7.68 -9.24
N ALA A 173 -13.19 7.15 -8.20
CA ALA A 173 -13.90 6.78 -6.98
C ALA A 173 -13.24 7.44 -5.77
N THR A 174 -14.02 8.19 -4.99
CA THR A 174 -13.57 8.79 -3.74
C THR A 174 -13.94 7.88 -2.56
N LYS A 175 -12.98 7.67 -1.68
CA LYS A 175 -13.15 6.99 -0.39
C LYS A 175 -12.74 7.92 0.72
N GLU A 176 -13.67 8.19 1.62
CA GLU A 176 -13.49 9.04 2.80
C GLU A 176 -13.49 8.20 4.07
N PHE A 177 -12.65 8.57 5.02
CA PHE A 177 -12.56 7.91 6.32
C PHE A 177 -12.05 8.89 7.38
N PRO A 178 -12.42 8.69 8.67
CA PRO A 178 -11.97 9.56 9.75
C PRO A 178 -10.48 9.40 10.04
N THR A 179 -9.91 10.40 10.69
CA THR A 179 -8.59 10.29 11.30
C THR A 179 -8.62 9.27 12.44
N SER A 180 -7.55 8.50 12.61
CA SER A 180 -7.42 7.53 13.70
C SER A 180 -6.30 7.94 14.64
N ASN A 181 -6.55 7.86 15.95
CA ASN A 181 -5.51 8.03 16.97
C ASN A 181 -4.69 6.75 17.19
N LEU A 182 -5.13 5.61 16.63
CA LEU A 182 -4.43 4.33 16.74
C LEU A 182 -3.20 4.22 15.83
N ILE A 183 -2.87 5.29 15.09
CA ILE A 183 -1.72 5.28 14.18
C ILE A 183 -0.38 5.33 14.94
N GLU A 184 -0.36 5.86 16.16
CA GLU A 184 0.87 6.03 16.95
C GLU A 184 1.53 4.69 17.25
N ASP A 185 0.79 3.68 17.71
CA ASP A 185 1.32 2.33 17.92
C ASP A 185 1.94 1.71 16.65
N PHE A 186 1.39 2.06 15.49
CA PHE A 186 1.96 1.64 14.22
C PHE A 186 3.26 2.40 13.91
N ILE A 187 3.28 3.71 14.14
CA ILE A 187 4.46 4.55 13.95
C ILE A 187 5.60 4.07 14.84
N ASP A 188 5.34 3.85 16.14
CA ASP A 188 6.32 3.36 17.11
C ASP A 188 7.01 2.09 16.63
N ARG A 189 6.22 1.09 16.26
CA ARG A 189 6.75 -0.18 15.75
C ARG A 189 7.57 -0.01 14.48
N GLN A 190 7.13 0.82 13.55
CA GLN A 190 7.84 1.02 12.30
C GLN A 190 9.12 1.85 12.48
N VAL A 191 9.08 2.87 13.32
CA VAL A 191 10.28 3.66 13.67
C VAL A 191 11.34 2.76 14.27
N GLU A 192 10.97 1.92 15.25
CA GLU A 192 11.90 0.97 15.86
C GLU A 192 12.50 0.00 14.83
N ARG A 193 11.66 -0.57 13.97
CA ARG A 193 12.11 -1.51 12.94
C ARG A 193 12.98 -0.88 11.84
N HIS A 194 12.77 0.40 11.51
CA HIS A 194 13.58 1.11 10.50
C HIS A 194 14.86 1.73 11.08
N ARG A 195 14.97 1.84 12.40
CA ARG A 195 16.10 2.50 13.08
C ARG A 195 17.44 1.88 12.72
N GLY A 196 17.54 0.56 12.79
CA GLY A 196 18.75 -0.16 12.46
C GLY A 196 19.16 0.01 10.99
N VAL A 197 18.18 0.06 10.09
CA VAL A 197 18.43 0.31 8.65
C VAL A 197 18.95 1.73 8.43
N ILE A 198 18.40 2.73 9.13
CA ILE A 198 18.81 4.14 9.00
C ILE A 198 20.22 4.33 9.56
N ASN A 199 20.51 3.72 10.70
CA ASN A 199 21.80 3.82 11.37
C ASN A 199 22.87 2.87 10.79
N ASN A 200 22.55 2.06 9.79
CA ASN A 200 23.40 1.02 9.23
C ASN A 200 23.91 0.01 10.30
N THR A 201 23.08 -0.32 11.28
CA THR A 201 23.42 -1.29 12.34
C THR A 201 22.84 -2.67 12.07
N ASP A 202 21.74 -2.77 11.31
CA ASP A 202 21.10 -4.05 10.99
C ASP A 202 21.64 -4.64 9.69
N GLY A 203 21.84 -5.94 9.67
CA GLY A 203 22.05 -6.72 8.47
C GLY A 203 20.74 -7.22 7.85
N GLU A 204 20.82 -7.81 6.66
CA GLU A 204 19.66 -8.40 5.98
C GLU A 204 18.93 -9.44 6.87
N SER A 205 19.72 -10.27 7.57
CA SER A 205 19.23 -11.34 8.45
C SER A 205 18.49 -10.86 9.69
N ASP A 206 18.62 -9.58 10.05
CA ASP A 206 18.00 -9.00 11.23
C ASP A 206 16.60 -8.44 10.91
N LEU A 207 16.25 -8.41 9.62
CA LEU A 207 15.06 -7.74 9.10
C LEU A 207 14.04 -8.76 8.56
N GLU A 208 13.19 -9.28 9.45
CA GLU A 208 12.09 -10.16 9.02
C GLU A 208 10.88 -9.37 8.53
N CYS A 209 10.38 -9.73 7.34
CA CYS A 209 9.11 -9.24 6.86
C CYS A 209 7.95 -9.90 7.60
N THR A 210 7.00 -9.10 8.07
CA THR A 210 5.74 -9.62 8.58
C THR A 210 4.93 -10.28 7.46
N LEU A 211 3.97 -11.14 7.83
CA LEU A 211 3.07 -11.77 6.85
C LEU A 211 2.33 -10.72 6.00
N GLU A 212 1.93 -9.61 6.60
CA GLU A 212 1.28 -8.50 5.91
C GLU A 212 2.20 -7.84 4.86
N GLU A 213 3.46 -7.60 5.21
CA GLU A 213 4.46 -7.01 4.31
C GLU A 213 4.78 -7.92 3.12
N ARG A 214 4.69 -9.24 3.30
CA ARG A 214 4.81 -10.23 2.22
C ARG A 214 3.56 -10.36 1.35
N TRP A 215 2.48 -9.58 1.64
CA TRP A 215 1.15 -9.79 1.10
C TRP A 215 0.58 -11.18 1.38
N GLY A 216 1.12 -11.84 2.38
CA GLY A 216 0.62 -13.10 2.84
C GLY A 216 -0.70 -12.93 3.58
N SER A 217 -1.47 -13.98 3.60
CA SER A 217 -2.68 -14.06 4.41
C SER A 217 -2.87 -15.49 4.89
N GLU A 218 -3.43 -15.61 6.08
CA GLU A 218 -3.92 -16.89 6.55
C GLU A 218 -5.31 -17.14 5.94
N LYS A 219 -5.52 -18.34 5.44
CA LYS A 219 -6.80 -18.78 4.92
C LYS A 219 -7.17 -20.12 5.55
N TYR A 220 -8.44 -20.31 5.79
CA TYR A 220 -9.01 -21.51 6.35
C TYR A 220 -9.83 -22.21 5.28
N LYS A 221 -9.36 -23.38 4.85
CA LYS A 221 -9.98 -24.17 3.79
C LYS A 221 -10.75 -25.33 4.40
N VAL A 222 -12.03 -25.45 4.07
CA VAL A 222 -12.87 -26.57 4.49
C VAL A 222 -12.84 -27.65 3.41
N PHE A 223 -12.58 -28.88 3.82
CA PHE A 223 -12.52 -30.06 2.95
C PHE A 223 -13.48 -31.13 3.44
N LYS A 224 -13.90 -31.99 2.51
CA LYS A 224 -14.50 -33.31 2.83
C LYS A 224 -13.39 -34.35 2.93
N GLU A 225 -13.48 -35.27 3.87
CA GLU A 225 -12.52 -36.37 3.97
C GLU A 225 -12.54 -37.25 2.71
N SER A 226 -13.69 -37.43 2.10
CA SER A 226 -13.84 -38.12 0.83
C SER A 226 -13.17 -37.45 -0.37
N ASN A 227 -12.88 -36.13 -0.29
CA ASN A 227 -12.22 -35.39 -1.36
C ASN A 227 -11.21 -34.40 -0.82
N PRO A 228 -10.02 -34.85 -0.33
CA PRO A 228 -8.99 -33.98 0.29
C PRO A 228 -8.26 -33.11 -0.70
N LYS A 229 -8.45 -33.31 -2.02
CA LYS A 229 -7.75 -32.53 -3.05
C LYS A 229 -8.45 -31.22 -3.42
N LYS A 230 -9.75 -31.08 -3.12
CA LYS A 230 -10.54 -29.91 -3.50
C LYS A 230 -11.23 -29.32 -2.28
N ALA A 231 -10.84 -28.10 -1.91
CA ALA A 231 -11.54 -27.36 -0.87
C ALA A 231 -12.98 -27.06 -1.32
N LEU A 232 -13.92 -27.24 -0.42
CA LEU A 232 -15.32 -26.85 -0.61
C LEU A 232 -15.46 -25.35 -0.58
N ARG A 233 -14.80 -24.71 0.39
CA ARG A 233 -14.82 -23.27 0.55
C ARG A 233 -13.55 -22.79 1.26
N VAL A 234 -13.24 -21.49 1.08
CA VAL A 234 -12.08 -20.80 1.67
C VAL A 234 -12.60 -19.58 2.42
N PHE A 235 -12.09 -19.38 3.64
CA PHE A 235 -12.47 -18.28 4.54
C PHE A 235 -11.26 -17.51 5.00
N ASP A 236 -11.50 -16.26 5.39
CA ASP A 236 -10.49 -15.36 5.95
C ASP A 236 -10.34 -15.50 7.48
N SER A 237 -11.36 -16.08 8.15
CA SER A 237 -11.32 -16.37 9.57
C SER A 237 -11.57 -17.84 9.86
N GLU A 238 -11.00 -18.32 10.96
CA GLU A 238 -11.22 -19.68 11.44
C GLU A 238 -12.68 -19.88 11.86
N GLN A 239 -13.26 -18.88 12.53
CA GLN A 239 -14.64 -18.96 13.00
C GLN A 239 -15.64 -19.15 11.84
N ASP A 240 -15.50 -18.38 10.76
CA ASP A 240 -16.36 -18.53 9.57
C ASP A 240 -16.21 -19.90 8.93
N ALA A 241 -15.01 -20.46 8.97
CA ALA A 241 -14.78 -21.83 8.46
C ALA A 241 -15.42 -22.88 9.36
N VAL A 242 -15.36 -22.73 10.68
CA VAL A 242 -16.04 -23.60 11.67
C VAL A 242 -17.55 -23.53 11.49
N ASP A 243 -18.12 -22.31 11.45
CA ASP A 243 -19.56 -22.10 11.29
C ASP A 243 -20.09 -22.71 9.98
N TYR A 244 -19.30 -22.64 8.91
CA TYR A 244 -19.64 -23.27 7.64
C TYR A 244 -19.54 -24.78 7.72
N MET A 245 -18.51 -25.32 8.38
CA MET A 245 -18.32 -26.75 8.56
C MET A 245 -19.47 -27.35 9.36
N ASP A 246 -19.88 -26.72 10.47
CA ASP A 246 -20.97 -27.17 11.33
C ASP A 246 -22.32 -27.21 10.57
N LYS A 247 -22.63 -26.12 9.84
CA LYS A 247 -23.83 -26.07 8.98
C LYS A 247 -23.80 -27.11 7.88
N SER A 248 -22.63 -27.41 7.32
CA SER A 248 -22.48 -28.42 6.28
C SER A 248 -22.65 -29.81 6.84
N PHE A 249 -22.14 -30.10 8.04
CA PHE A 249 -22.32 -31.36 8.74
C PHE A 249 -23.78 -31.60 9.11
N GLU A 250 -24.48 -30.61 9.64
CA GLU A 250 -25.92 -30.70 9.96
C GLU A 250 -26.80 -30.97 8.73
N SER A 251 -26.41 -30.43 7.57
CA SER A 251 -27.15 -30.57 6.32
C SER A 251 -26.80 -31.86 5.53
N ASP A 252 -25.72 -32.56 5.90
CA ASP A 252 -25.26 -33.73 5.19
C ASP A 252 -25.87 -35.03 5.75
N ASN A 253 -26.93 -35.52 5.12
CA ASN A 253 -27.60 -36.76 5.47
C ASN A 253 -26.75 -38.03 5.28
N LYS A 254 -25.48 -37.90 4.85
CA LYS A 254 -24.59 -39.03 4.54
C LYS A 254 -23.56 -39.33 5.62
N GLY A 255 -23.50 -38.51 6.70
CA GLY A 255 -22.54 -38.71 7.78
C GLY A 255 -21.08 -38.49 7.35
N GLU A 256 -20.84 -37.65 6.34
CA GLU A 256 -19.52 -37.38 5.83
C GLU A 256 -18.74 -36.46 6.79
N ALA A 257 -17.47 -36.79 7.01
CA ALA A 257 -16.60 -35.98 7.85
C ALA A 257 -15.96 -34.81 7.07
N TYR A 258 -15.84 -33.70 7.77
CA TYR A 258 -15.23 -32.46 7.27
C TYR A 258 -14.05 -32.08 8.14
N TYR A 259 -13.07 -31.38 7.56
CA TYR A 259 -11.96 -30.80 8.32
C TYR A 259 -11.54 -29.45 7.77
N ILE A 260 -10.93 -28.65 8.65
CA ILE A 260 -10.39 -27.34 8.30
C ILE A 260 -8.87 -27.46 8.21
N LYS A 261 -8.31 -26.90 7.13
CA LYS A 261 -6.88 -26.76 6.96
C LYS A 261 -6.51 -25.29 6.90
N LYS A 262 -5.71 -24.82 7.86
CA LYS A 262 -5.08 -23.52 7.81
C LYS A 262 -3.99 -23.54 6.73
N VAL A 263 -4.02 -22.57 5.82
CA VAL A 263 -3.05 -22.40 4.75
C VAL A 263 -2.59 -20.95 4.76
N THR A 264 -1.30 -20.75 4.86
CA THR A 264 -0.68 -19.43 4.70
C THR A 264 -0.40 -19.23 3.21
N THR A 265 -0.92 -18.16 2.63
CA THR A 265 -0.50 -17.69 1.31
C THR A 265 0.63 -16.69 1.51
N ASP A 266 1.76 -16.96 0.91
CA ASP A 266 2.91 -16.07 0.94
C ASP A 266 3.26 -15.69 -0.50
N PHE A 267 3.27 -14.39 -0.79
CA PHE A 267 3.62 -13.88 -2.12
C PHE A 267 5.05 -13.36 -2.21
N ASN A 268 5.85 -13.52 -1.14
CA ASN A 268 7.28 -13.17 -1.10
C ASN A 268 7.58 -11.76 -1.65
N ARG A 269 6.69 -10.79 -1.38
CA ARG A 269 6.85 -9.40 -1.86
C ARG A 269 8.21 -8.81 -1.49
N CYS A 270 8.72 -9.19 -0.32
CA CYS A 270 9.99 -8.67 0.19
C CYS A 270 11.22 -9.30 -0.44
N GLU A 271 11.09 -10.47 -1.07
CA GLU A 271 12.20 -11.23 -1.66
C GLU A 271 12.34 -10.99 -3.17
N ASN A 272 11.36 -10.34 -3.81
CA ASN A 272 11.36 -10.00 -5.22
C ASN A 272 11.88 -8.57 -5.44
N TYR A 273 13.09 -8.29 -4.95
CA TYR A 273 13.82 -7.04 -5.16
C TYR A 273 15.12 -7.27 -5.88
#